data_e3b8010c74f559817740acc2d6eb6851
#
_entry.id   e3b8010c74f559817740acc2d6eb6851
#
_cell.length_a   1.000
_cell.length_b   1.000
_cell.length_c   1.000
_cell.angle_alpha   90.00
_cell.angle_beta   90.00
_cell.angle_gamma   90.00
#
_symmetry.space_group_name_H-M   'P 1'
#
loop_
_entity.id
_entity.type
_entity.pdbx_description
1 polymer ?
#
loop_
_entity_poly.entity_id
_entity_poly.type
_entity_poly.pdbx_seq_one_letter_code
_entity_poly.pdbx_strand_id
1 'polypeptide(L)'
;MGYLPQAIKKATVTTEATVFQIINSQTGLEVFQGKLSEPVYQKDVDQKVWIADFSQVTQPGKYTLQIKGVGKSYEFTIGSDVYKSPFVTSMRAFYLWRCGMAVHTDYKGNHYETKACHLEDGWMDYIGKPNERRDGTGGWHDAGDFGKYTVNAGVTMAVLFYAWDHFGNKLKNISLDIPQTAPGMPDFLQELKWETDFLLKMQYNDGSGRVSHKLTRKGFEGFVMPQDDKEKRYFTEWGSAATADFVAIMAMAARYFKPYDAVYAQKCLDAATVSYNFLLANTATKNFVQGDFSTGGYQTGDADDRLWASAEMWETTGSSRSLIDLESRIEKLRNLAQENWDWGNIDNLGVFTYALSKREGKNPQLQAKVKQAILTSANLLVEKAQADVYARPLAGLYFWGCNGTVGRQAVNLQVANILSPNKKYTETILDIIAHLFGRNYYGRSYVTGLGVNPPMYPHDRRSAADDIEAPWPGYLVGGGHTATDWVDKQADYSRNEIAINWQAGLVYALAGGL
;
A
#
# COMPACT_ATOMS: atom_id res chain seq x y z
N MET A 1 -9.06 17.23 4.77
CA MET A 1 -7.78 17.34 4.05
C MET A 1 -7.67 18.66 3.31
N GLY A 2 -6.68 18.85 2.48
CA GLY A 2 -6.43 20.10 1.77
C GLY A 2 -5.68 19.88 0.46
N TYR A 3 -5.12 20.96 -0.05
CA TYR A 3 -4.43 21.02 -1.34
C TYR A 3 -3.08 21.70 -1.19
N LEU A 4 -2.10 21.26 -1.99
CA LEU A 4 -0.84 22.00 -2.13
C LEU A 4 -1.08 23.33 -2.86
N PRO A 5 -0.35 24.41 -2.53
CA PRO A 5 -0.58 25.73 -3.11
C PRO A 5 -0.56 25.77 -4.65
N GLN A 6 0.39 25.09 -5.27
CA GLN A 6 0.60 25.10 -6.73
C GLN A 6 -0.05 23.89 -7.45
N ALA A 7 -0.76 23.01 -6.71
CA ALA A 7 -1.44 21.87 -7.31
C ALA A 7 -2.77 22.25 -7.95
N ILE A 8 -3.28 21.37 -8.80
CA ILE A 8 -4.68 21.43 -9.25
C ILE A 8 -5.61 21.26 -8.05
N LYS A 9 -6.72 22.00 -8.03
CA LYS A 9 -7.71 21.99 -6.95
C LYS A 9 -9.09 21.91 -7.56
N LYS A 10 -9.71 20.76 -7.41
CA LYS A 10 -11.03 20.48 -7.99
C LYS A 10 -11.97 19.92 -6.94
N ALA A 11 -13.21 20.33 -7.00
CA ALA A 11 -14.30 19.74 -6.24
C ALA A 11 -15.42 19.26 -7.18
N THR A 12 -16.08 18.17 -6.80
CA THR A 12 -17.26 17.65 -7.49
C THR A 12 -18.52 18.29 -6.91
N VAL A 13 -19.45 18.65 -7.78
CA VAL A 13 -20.76 19.23 -7.44
C VAL A 13 -21.83 18.39 -8.10
N THR A 14 -22.80 17.90 -7.33
CA THR A 14 -23.89 17.00 -7.79
C THR A 14 -25.23 17.71 -7.93
N THR A 15 -25.25 19.03 -7.76
CA THR A 15 -26.44 19.87 -7.89
C THR A 15 -26.19 20.87 -9.00
N GLU A 16 -27.21 21.10 -9.84
CA GLU A 16 -27.13 22.06 -10.93
C GLU A 16 -26.87 23.48 -10.40
N ALA A 17 -25.79 24.07 -10.88
CA ALA A 17 -25.37 25.44 -10.58
C ALA A 17 -24.41 25.92 -11.68
N THR A 18 -24.20 27.22 -11.75
CA THR A 18 -23.33 27.82 -12.80
C THR A 18 -22.06 28.45 -12.22
N VAL A 19 -22.12 28.91 -10.98
CA VAL A 19 -21.05 29.69 -10.34
C VAL A 19 -20.82 29.18 -8.93
N PHE A 20 -19.55 29.17 -8.54
CA PHE A 20 -19.13 28.88 -7.16
C PHE A 20 -18.18 29.98 -6.67
N GLN A 21 -18.03 30.09 -5.36
CA GLN A 21 -17.15 31.04 -4.67
C GLN A 21 -16.23 30.27 -3.71
N ILE A 22 -14.99 30.75 -3.58
CA ILE A 22 -14.08 30.31 -2.52
C ILE A 22 -14.01 31.42 -1.48
N ILE A 23 -14.36 31.05 -0.26
CA ILE A 23 -14.41 31.97 0.88
C ILE A 23 -13.27 31.61 1.84
N ASN A 24 -12.48 32.61 2.23
CA ASN A 24 -11.51 32.44 3.30
C ASN A 24 -12.27 32.29 4.63
N SER A 25 -12.08 31.17 5.32
CA SER A 25 -12.85 30.81 6.54
C SER A 25 -12.52 31.71 7.74
N GLN A 26 -11.34 32.37 7.75
CA GLN A 26 -10.91 33.22 8.86
C GLN A 26 -11.45 34.66 8.72
N THR A 27 -11.47 35.16 7.48
CA THR A 27 -11.88 36.55 7.22
C THR A 27 -13.33 36.70 6.75
N GLY A 28 -13.94 35.59 6.29
CA GLY A 28 -15.26 35.57 5.66
C GLY A 28 -15.28 36.21 4.25
N LEU A 29 -14.14 36.62 3.71
CA LEU A 29 -14.08 37.30 2.42
C LEU A 29 -14.04 36.29 1.26
N GLU A 30 -14.72 36.63 0.17
CA GLU A 30 -14.56 35.96 -1.11
C GLU A 30 -13.15 36.22 -1.66
N VAL A 31 -12.43 35.17 -2.00
CA VAL A 31 -11.07 35.25 -2.58
C VAL A 31 -11.03 34.80 -4.04
N PHE A 32 -12.07 34.10 -4.49
CA PHE A 32 -12.18 33.63 -5.87
C PHE A 32 -13.64 33.34 -6.22
N GLN A 33 -14.02 33.66 -7.45
CA GLN A 33 -15.28 33.22 -8.05
C GLN A 33 -14.98 32.53 -9.37
N GLY A 34 -15.58 31.35 -9.58
CA GLY A 34 -15.41 30.55 -10.78
C GLY A 34 -16.72 30.05 -11.37
N LYS A 35 -16.68 29.63 -12.63
CA LYS A 35 -17.77 28.91 -13.26
C LYS A 35 -17.58 27.42 -13.07
N LEU A 36 -18.68 26.71 -12.87
CA LEU A 36 -18.67 25.23 -12.94
C LEU A 36 -18.45 24.77 -14.38
N SER A 37 -17.88 23.59 -14.57
CA SER A 37 -17.77 22.94 -15.87
C SER A 37 -19.15 22.67 -16.47
N GLU A 38 -19.21 22.32 -17.76
CA GLU A 38 -20.36 21.58 -18.27
C GLU A 38 -20.54 20.29 -17.48
N PRO A 39 -21.80 19.82 -17.27
CA PRO A 39 -22.05 18.59 -16.54
C PRO A 39 -21.56 17.37 -17.30
N VAL A 40 -20.91 16.46 -16.60
CA VAL A 40 -20.56 15.14 -17.11
C VAL A 40 -21.48 14.10 -16.48
N TYR A 41 -22.09 13.26 -17.30
CA TYR A 41 -22.88 12.13 -16.81
C TYR A 41 -21.96 10.96 -16.48
N GLN A 42 -21.87 10.63 -15.21
CA GLN A 42 -21.09 9.50 -14.70
C GLN A 42 -22.02 8.28 -14.62
N LYS A 43 -21.85 7.37 -15.57
CA LYS A 43 -22.79 6.25 -15.80
C LYS A 43 -22.85 5.25 -14.63
N ASP A 44 -21.72 4.95 -14.00
CA ASP A 44 -21.60 3.94 -12.95
C ASP A 44 -22.23 4.36 -11.59
N VAL A 45 -22.54 5.65 -11.45
CA VAL A 45 -23.26 6.22 -10.29
C VAL A 45 -24.60 6.86 -10.67
N ASP A 46 -24.99 6.84 -11.94
CA ASP A 46 -26.21 7.45 -12.48
C ASP A 46 -26.38 8.93 -12.05
N GLN A 47 -25.32 9.72 -12.17
CA GLN A 47 -25.32 11.11 -11.73
C GLN A 47 -24.74 12.05 -12.80
N LYS A 48 -25.31 13.27 -12.87
CA LYS A 48 -24.67 14.42 -13.51
C LYS A 48 -23.79 15.13 -12.48
N VAL A 49 -22.55 15.37 -12.84
CA VAL A 49 -21.54 15.98 -11.94
C VAL A 49 -20.88 17.14 -12.66
N TRP A 50 -20.77 18.26 -11.97
CA TRP A 50 -20.03 19.46 -12.39
C TRP A 50 -18.72 19.52 -11.64
N ILE A 51 -17.71 20.14 -12.22
CA ILE A 51 -16.40 20.35 -11.60
C ILE A 51 -16.23 21.83 -11.28
N ALA A 52 -15.93 22.13 -10.03
CA ALA A 52 -15.45 23.43 -9.58
C ALA A 52 -13.91 23.40 -9.58
N ASP A 53 -13.29 24.09 -10.54
CA ASP A 53 -11.83 24.25 -10.59
C ASP A 53 -11.43 25.60 -9.97
N PHE A 54 -10.72 25.54 -8.86
CA PHE A 54 -10.19 26.68 -8.14
C PHE A 54 -8.66 26.63 -8.00
N SER A 55 -7.99 26.03 -8.96
CA SER A 55 -6.52 25.87 -8.98
C SER A 55 -5.78 27.19 -8.89
N GLN A 56 -6.40 28.31 -9.30
CA GLN A 56 -5.84 29.66 -9.20
C GLN A 56 -5.72 30.18 -7.76
N VAL A 57 -6.42 29.60 -6.79
CA VAL A 57 -6.29 29.97 -5.37
C VAL A 57 -5.03 29.29 -4.80
N THR A 58 -3.93 30.04 -4.75
CA THR A 58 -2.60 29.52 -4.34
C THR A 58 -2.18 29.96 -2.94
N GLN A 59 -2.87 30.94 -2.35
CA GLN A 59 -2.53 31.47 -1.03
C GLN A 59 -2.78 30.42 0.06
N PRO A 60 -1.81 30.17 0.95
CA PRO A 60 -2.04 29.31 2.12
C PRO A 60 -3.14 29.86 3.02
N GLY A 61 -3.97 28.97 3.57
CA GLY A 61 -5.08 29.36 4.44
C GLY A 61 -6.15 28.28 4.55
N LYS A 62 -7.23 28.62 5.23
CA LYS A 62 -8.42 27.77 5.38
C LYS A 62 -9.58 28.35 4.58
N TYR A 63 -10.28 27.50 3.87
CA TYR A 63 -11.28 27.91 2.89
C TYR A 63 -12.51 27.00 2.89
N THR A 64 -13.64 27.54 2.43
CA THR A 64 -14.83 26.79 2.03
C THR A 64 -15.20 27.13 0.59
N LEU A 65 -15.74 26.16 -0.14
CA LEU A 65 -16.40 26.40 -1.42
C LEU A 65 -17.88 26.62 -1.14
N GLN A 66 -18.45 27.68 -1.70
CA GLN A 66 -19.87 28.02 -1.54
C GLN A 66 -20.58 28.13 -2.90
N ILE A 67 -21.81 27.67 -2.95
CA ILE A 67 -22.69 27.82 -4.11
C ILE A 67 -24.01 28.41 -3.60
N LYS A 68 -24.38 29.58 -4.12
CA LYS A 68 -25.59 30.29 -3.73
C LYS A 68 -26.84 29.44 -3.97
N GLY A 69 -27.66 29.29 -2.96
CA GLY A 69 -28.87 28.46 -3.01
C GLY A 69 -28.66 26.95 -2.83
N VAL A 70 -27.40 26.47 -2.80
CA VAL A 70 -27.06 25.06 -2.60
C VAL A 70 -26.47 24.82 -1.20
N GLY A 71 -25.42 25.60 -0.84
CA GLY A 71 -24.75 25.44 0.44
C GLY A 71 -23.24 25.68 0.37
N LYS A 72 -22.54 25.15 1.39
CA LYS A 72 -21.08 25.25 1.51
C LYS A 72 -20.44 23.87 1.72
N SER A 73 -19.20 23.72 1.24
CA SER A 73 -18.36 22.55 1.50
C SER A 73 -17.92 22.49 2.97
N TYR A 74 -17.38 21.35 3.37
CA TYR A 74 -16.49 21.29 4.53
C TYR A 74 -15.30 22.22 4.33
N GLU A 75 -14.71 22.69 5.46
CA GLU A 75 -13.49 23.49 5.44
C GLU A 75 -12.32 22.64 4.92
N PHE A 76 -11.48 23.24 4.06
CA PHE A 76 -10.24 22.63 3.58
C PHE A 76 -9.07 23.62 3.72
N THR A 77 -7.86 23.08 3.79
CA THR A 77 -6.63 23.86 3.91
C THR A 77 -5.89 23.89 2.58
N ILE A 78 -5.34 25.05 2.22
CA ILE A 78 -4.27 25.15 1.21
C ILE A 78 -2.97 25.40 1.97
N GLY A 79 -1.98 24.52 1.79
CA GLY A 79 -0.70 24.61 2.52
C GLY A 79 0.32 23.58 2.01
N SER A 80 1.60 23.84 2.27
CA SER A 80 2.70 22.98 1.79
C SER A 80 2.83 21.66 2.54
N ASP A 81 2.24 21.55 3.73
CA ASP A 81 2.37 20.41 4.65
C ASP A 81 1.06 19.63 4.86
N VAL A 82 0.04 19.88 4.03
CA VAL A 82 -1.31 19.31 4.19
C VAL A 82 -1.36 17.78 4.18
N TYR A 83 -0.37 17.14 3.58
CA TYR A 83 -0.28 15.68 3.51
C TYR A 83 0.63 15.07 4.59
N LYS A 84 1.39 15.89 5.35
CA LYS A 84 2.33 15.37 6.36
C LYS A 84 1.63 14.61 7.48
N SER A 85 0.63 15.21 8.12
CA SER A 85 -0.13 14.54 9.18
C SER A 85 -0.87 13.30 8.68
N PRO A 86 -1.60 13.34 7.54
CA PRO A 86 -2.19 12.13 6.94
C PRO A 86 -1.16 11.03 6.64
N PHE A 87 0.02 11.38 6.11
CA PHE A 87 1.10 10.43 5.88
C PHE A 87 1.56 9.77 7.18
N VAL A 88 1.87 10.57 8.21
CA VAL A 88 2.33 10.05 9.50
C VAL A 88 1.28 9.13 10.12
N THR A 89 0.02 9.54 10.16
CA THR A 89 -1.07 8.73 10.73
C THR A 89 -1.24 7.42 9.95
N SER A 90 -1.21 7.47 8.61
CA SER A 90 -1.35 6.27 7.78
C SER A 90 -0.12 5.36 7.82
N MET A 91 1.09 5.89 7.95
CA MET A 91 2.30 5.06 8.11
C MET A 91 2.36 4.44 9.51
N ARG A 92 1.93 5.14 10.56
CA ARG A 92 1.81 4.59 11.92
C ARG A 92 0.83 3.42 12.02
N ALA A 93 -0.11 3.27 11.07
CA ALA A 93 -0.99 2.11 11.02
C ALA A 93 -0.20 0.78 10.98
N PHE A 94 0.98 0.74 10.34
CA PHE A 94 1.86 -0.44 10.37
C PHE A 94 2.40 -0.73 11.78
N TYR A 95 2.87 0.30 12.52
CA TYR A 95 3.24 0.13 13.92
C TYR A 95 2.08 -0.43 14.76
N LEU A 96 0.87 0.06 14.52
CA LEU A 96 -0.31 -0.41 15.24
C LEU A 96 -0.75 -1.83 14.84
N TRP A 97 -0.25 -2.38 13.72
CA TRP A 97 -0.39 -3.79 13.33
C TRP A 97 0.73 -4.70 13.85
N ARG A 98 1.74 -4.18 14.54
CA ARG A 98 2.84 -5.00 15.04
C ARG A 98 2.33 -6.13 15.94
N CYS A 99 2.73 -7.36 15.62
CA CYS A 99 2.55 -8.56 16.42
C CYS A 99 3.74 -8.75 17.36
N GLY A 100 3.55 -9.39 18.51
CA GLY A 100 4.65 -9.76 19.41
C GLY A 100 5.09 -8.66 20.39
N MET A 101 4.47 -7.50 20.38
CA MET A 101 4.73 -6.40 21.33
C MET A 101 3.45 -5.66 21.70
N ALA A 102 3.49 -4.88 22.77
CA ALA A 102 2.43 -3.92 23.07
C ALA A 102 2.54 -2.72 22.14
N VAL A 103 1.40 -2.24 21.64
CA VAL A 103 1.32 -1.03 20.81
C VAL A 103 0.29 -0.08 21.39
N HIS A 104 0.50 1.23 21.23
CA HIS A 104 -0.45 2.23 21.71
C HIS A 104 -0.39 3.50 20.85
N THR A 105 -1.48 4.26 20.88
CA THR A 105 -1.54 5.60 20.28
C THR A 105 -2.63 6.43 20.93
N ASP A 106 -2.35 7.72 21.11
CA ASP A 106 -3.38 8.71 21.44
C ASP A 106 -3.82 9.42 20.17
N TYR A 107 -5.12 9.44 19.91
CA TYR A 107 -5.66 10.07 18.72
C TYR A 107 -7.04 10.69 18.97
N LYS A 108 -7.16 12.00 18.73
CA LYS A 108 -8.43 12.76 18.88
C LYS A 108 -9.15 12.53 20.20
N GLY A 109 -8.39 12.41 21.30
CA GLY A 109 -8.94 12.25 22.66
C GLY A 109 -9.20 10.81 23.09
N ASN A 110 -9.02 9.83 22.20
CA ASN A 110 -9.06 8.41 22.55
C ASN A 110 -7.65 7.86 22.75
N HIS A 111 -7.52 6.89 23.66
CA HIS A 111 -6.32 6.12 23.89
C HIS A 111 -6.54 4.68 23.41
N TYR A 112 -5.75 4.26 22.42
CA TYR A 112 -5.80 2.91 21.85
C TYR A 112 -4.58 2.13 22.30
N GLU A 113 -4.77 0.93 22.80
CA GLU A 113 -3.65 0.07 23.21
C GLU A 113 -3.95 -1.42 23.00
N THR A 114 -2.90 -2.19 22.73
CA THR A 114 -2.91 -3.65 22.88
C THR A 114 -1.74 -4.09 23.74
N LYS A 115 -1.92 -5.19 24.47
CA LYS A 115 -0.80 -5.87 25.15
C LYS A 115 0.02 -6.67 24.14
N ALA A 116 1.22 -7.08 24.52
CA ALA A 116 1.99 -8.02 23.70
C ALA A 116 1.18 -9.29 23.44
N CYS A 117 1.12 -9.67 22.16
CA CYS A 117 0.29 -10.77 21.67
C CYS A 117 1.12 -11.85 20.98
N HIS A 118 0.58 -13.05 20.84
CA HIS A 118 1.14 -14.15 20.04
C HIS A 118 2.62 -14.48 20.36
N LEU A 119 3.00 -14.38 21.64
CA LEU A 119 4.38 -14.61 22.09
C LEU A 119 4.81 -16.09 21.97
N GLU A 120 3.86 -16.97 21.72
CA GLU A 120 4.09 -18.40 21.47
C GLU A 120 3.93 -18.79 20.00
N ASP A 121 3.99 -17.85 19.07
CA ASP A 121 3.94 -18.10 17.64
C ASP A 121 5.08 -19.01 17.17
N GLY A 122 4.76 -19.86 16.19
CA GLY A 122 5.76 -20.61 15.46
C GLY A 122 5.77 -22.12 15.69
N TRP A 123 4.59 -22.75 15.81
CA TRP A 123 4.46 -24.22 15.82
C TRP A 123 4.84 -24.81 14.47
N MET A 124 5.60 -25.92 14.47
CA MET A 124 6.23 -26.49 13.27
C MET A 124 5.55 -27.75 12.75
N ASP A 125 4.34 -28.06 13.23
CA ASP A 125 3.58 -29.29 12.91
C ASP A 125 3.42 -29.50 11.39
N TYR A 126 3.25 -28.42 10.62
CA TYR A 126 3.04 -28.46 9.16
C TYR A 126 4.33 -28.35 8.34
N ILE A 127 5.49 -28.28 9.02
CA ILE A 127 6.80 -28.24 8.36
C ILE A 127 7.70 -29.42 8.79
N GLY A 128 7.06 -30.52 9.21
CA GLY A 128 7.72 -31.79 9.47
C GLY A 128 8.27 -31.99 10.89
N LYS A 129 7.91 -31.11 11.84
CA LYS A 129 8.35 -31.21 13.24
C LYS A 129 7.15 -31.04 14.20
N PRO A 130 6.30 -32.07 14.32
CA PRO A 130 5.09 -32.00 15.13
C PRO A 130 5.40 -31.77 16.61
N ASN A 131 4.62 -30.89 17.25
CA ASN A 131 4.76 -30.47 18.65
C ASN A 131 6.08 -29.74 18.98
N GLU A 132 6.89 -29.37 17.98
CA GLU A 132 8.01 -28.48 18.18
C GLU A 132 7.62 -27.04 17.82
N ARG A 133 8.32 -26.08 18.42
CA ARG A 133 8.15 -24.65 18.20
C ARG A 133 9.49 -24.00 17.95
N ARG A 134 9.52 -23.04 17.01
CA ARG A 134 10.58 -22.06 16.88
C ARG A 134 10.00 -20.64 16.99
N ASP A 135 10.84 -19.66 17.23
CA ASP A 135 10.39 -18.27 17.28
C ASP A 135 9.75 -17.80 15.96
N GLY A 136 8.46 -17.48 16.01
CA GLY A 136 7.65 -16.91 14.94
C GLY A 136 7.03 -15.57 15.35
N THR A 137 7.49 -14.95 16.46
CA THR A 137 6.99 -13.67 16.94
C THR A 137 7.39 -12.50 16.04
N GLY A 138 6.72 -11.38 16.16
CA GLY A 138 6.97 -10.17 15.35
C GLY A 138 6.19 -10.14 14.04
N GLY A 139 6.54 -9.19 13.18
CA GLY A 139 5.83 -8.90 11.94
C GLY A 139 4.54 -8.12 12.16
N TRP A 140 3.82 -7.90 11.06
CA TRP A 140 2.51 -7.25 11.08
C TRP A 140 1.38 -8.26 11.01
N HIS A 141 0.28 -7.98 11.69
CA HIS A 141 -1.01 -8.57 11.34
C HIS A 141 -1.40 -8.10 9.94
N ASP A 142 -1.97 -8.98 9.13
CA ASP A 142 -2.13 -8.76 7.70
C ASP A 142 -3.27 -7.80 7.35
N ALA A 143 -4.40 -7.94 8.04
CA ALA A 143 -5.64 -7.28 7.66
C ALA A 143 -6.51 -6.99 8.90
N GLY A 144 -7.82 -7.22 8.79
CA GLY A 144 -8.71 -7.24 9.95
C GLY A 144 -8.50 -8.46 10.85
N ASP A 145 -7.81 -9.50 10.39
CA ASP A 145 -7.40 -10.68 11.14
C ASP A 145 -5.98 -10.55 11.69
N PHE A 146 -5.55 -11.55 12.47
CA PHE A 146 -4.22 -11.58 13.06
C PHE A 146 -3.24 -12.53 12.32
N GLY A 147 -3.61 -13.06 11.16
CA GLY A 147 -2.73 -13.87 10.33
C GLY A 147 -1.51 -13.09 9.82
N LYS A 148 -0.44 -13.82 9.44
CA LYS A 148 0.78 -13.25 8.83
C LYS A 148 1.10 -14.04 7.57
N TYR A 149 1.11 -13.38 6.40
CA TYR A 149 1.13 -14.01 5.09
C TYR A 149 2.27 -13.47 4.24
N THR A 150 3.20 -14.35 3.84
CA THR A 150 4.43 -13.94 3.15
C THR A 150 4.14 -13.26 1.81
N VAL A 151 3.18 -13.78 1.03
CA VAL A 151 2.85 -13.23 -0.30
C VAL A 151 2.26 -11.83 -0.19
N ASN A 152 1.34 -11.58 0.76
CA ASN A 152 0.77 -10.25 0.92
C ASN A 152 1.79 -9.26 1.52
N ALA A 153 2.65 -9.73 2.44
CA ALA A 153 3.79 -8.95 2.92
C ALA A 153 4.76 -8.61 1.76
N GLY A 154 4.87 -9.47 0.74
CA GLY A 154 5.67 -9.24 -0.47
C GLY A 154 5.35 -7.93 -1.15
N VAL A 155 4.15 -7.81 -1.68
CA VAL A 155 3.70 -6.60 -2.39
C VAL A 155 3.68 -5.37 -1.48
N THR A 156 3.35 -5.55 -0.19
CA THR A 156 3.36 -4.48 0.81
C THR A 156 4.75 -3.88 0.99
N MET A 157 5.74 -4.74 1.25
CA MET A 157 7.13 -4.33 1.45
C MET A 157 7.74 -3.72 0.18
N ALA A 158 7.40 -4.27 -0.99
CA ALA A 158 7.82 -3.72 -2.27
C ALA A 158 7.38 -2.25 -2.43
N VAL A 159 6.10 -1.98 -2.22
CA VAL A 159 5.53 -0.63 -2.36
C VAL A 159 6.14 0.34 -1.35
N LEU A 160 6.37 -0.10 -0.11
CA LEU A 160 7.00 0.73 0.92
C LEU A 160 8.51 0.95 0.64
N PHE A 161 9.25 -0.04 0.17
CA PHE A 161 10.64 0.17 -0.26
C PHE A 161 10.73 1.10 -1.49
N TYR A 162 9.78 1.01 -2.44
CA TYR A 162 9.69 2.00 -3.52
C TYR A 162 9.36 3.41 -3.01
N ALA A 163 8.52 3.55 -1.97
CA ALA A 163 8.31 4.85 -1.34
C ALA A 163 9.61 5.41 -0.77
N TRP A 164 10.43 4.57 -0.13
CA TRP A 164 11.75 4.96 0.34
C TRP A 164 12.71 5.33 -0.81
N ASP A 165 12.76 4.53 -1.86
CA ASP A 165 13.64 4.78 -3.01
C ASP A 165 13.29 6.10 -3.72
N HIS A 166 12.02 6.34 -3.95
CA HIS A 166 11.55 7.50 -4.70
C HIS A 166 11.46 8.78 -3.87
N PHE A 167 11.16 8.68 -2.58
CA PHE A 167 10.87 9.82 -1.71
C PHE A 167 11.74 9.87 -0.44
N GLY A 168 12.76 9.05 -0.30
CA GLY A 168 13.57 8.91 0.92
C GLY A 168 14.14 10.23 1.44
N ASN A 169 14.49 11.18 0.56
CA ASN A 169 14.94 12.51 0.98
C ASN A 169 13.88 13.29 1.77
N LYS A 170 12.58 13.08 1.50
CA LYS A 170 11.47 13.64 2.25
C LYS A 170 11.18 12.83 3.51
N LEU A 171 11.26 11.49 3.41
CA LEU A 171 10.86 10.55 4.46
C LEU A 171 11.87 10.43 5.61
N LYS A 172 13.18 10.58 5.33
CA LYS A 172 14.26 10.32 6.31
C LYS A 172 14.20 11.17 7.58
N ASN A 173 13.54 12.34 7.53
CA ASN A 173 13.44 13.26 8.66
C ASN A 173 12.03 13.29 9.27
N ILE A 174 11.12 12.43 8.84
CA ILE A 174 9.78 12.34 9.40
C ILE A 174 9.81 11.41 10.59
N SER A 175 9.49 11.95 11.78
CA SER A 175 9.23 11.10 12.95
C SER A 175 7.86 10.45 12.84
N LEU A 176 7.82 9.15 13.07
CA LEU A 176 6.59 8.36 13.17
C LEU A 176 6.17 8.14 14.63
N ASP A 177 6.97 8.61 15.60
CA ASP A 177 6.70 8.38 17.02
C ASP A 177 6.45 6.87 17.30
N ILE A 178 7.42 6.06 16.92
CA ILE A 178 7.44 4.60 17.14
C ILE A 178 8.61 4.23 18.05
N PRO A 179 8.56 3.08 18.75
CA PRO A 179 9.68 2.61 19.54
C PRO A 179 10.96 2.45 18.70
N GLN A 180 12.05 3.06 19.17
CA GLN A 180 13.33 3.05 18.48
C GLN A 180 14.05 1.72 18.72
N THR A 181 14.25 0.92 17.69
CA THR A 181 14.93 -0.39 17.74
C THR A 181 16.31 -0.38 17.07
N ALA A 182 16.58 0.63 16.25
CA ALA A 182 17.84 0.81 15.52
C ALA A 182 18.26 2.30 15.51
N PRO A 183 18.97 2.78 16.56
CA PRO A 183 19.38 4.18 16.64
C PRO A 183 20.13 4.67 15.41
N GLY A 184 19.75 5.85 14.90
CA GLY A 184 20.32 6.44 13.69
C GLY A 184 19.69 5.98 12.37
N MET A 185 18.82 4.99 12.37
CA MET A 185 18.01 4.60 11.21
C MET A 185 16.72 5.45 11.20
N PRO A 186 16.29 6.01 10.05
CA PRO A 186 15.01 6.71 9.94
C PRO A 186 13.82 5.85 10.36
N ASP A 187 12.82 6.44 11.03
CA ASP A 187 11.65 5.73 11.55
C ASP A 187 10.94 4.91 10.47
N PHE A 188 10.84 5.44 9.25
CA PHE A 188 10.25 4.73 8.13
C PHE A 188 10.95 3.38 7.87
N LEU A 189 12.28 3.36 7.84
CA LEU A 189 13.05 2.13 7.67
C LEU A 189 13.02 1.23 8.91
N GLN A 190 12.93 1.79 10.10
CA GLN A 190 12.76 0.99 11.32
C GLN A 190 11.45 0.21 11.32
N GLU A 191 10.37 0.82 10.79
CA GLU A 191 9.11 0.11 10.63
C GLU A 191 9.21 -1.02 9.61
N LEU A 192 9.87 -0.81 8.49
CA LEU A 192 10.11 -1.87 7.50
C LEU A 192 11.02 -2.98 8.06
N LYS A 193 11.97 -2.61 8.91
CA LYS A 193 12.86 -3.60 9.57
C LYS A 193 12.07 -4.54 10.47
N TRP A 194 11.03 -4.07 11.13
CA TRP A 194 10.16 -4.90 11.97
C TRP A 194 9.56 -6.08 11.18
N GLU A 195 9.03 -5.82 10.00
CA GLU A 195 8.51 -6.87 9.12
C GLU A 195 9.62 -7.72 8.51
N THR A 196 10.75 -7.12 8.12
CA THR A 196 11.90 -7.86 7.58
C THR A 196 12.46 -8.85 8.61
N ASP A 197 12.53 -8.47 9.90
CA ASP A 197 12.97 -9.35 10.99
C ASP A 197 12.03 -10.57 11.16
N PHE A 198 10.73 -10.38 10.99
CA PHE A 198 9.78 -11.48 11.01
C PHE A 198 9.91 -12.36 9.75
N LEU A 199 9.99 -11.76 8.58
CA LEU A 199 10.12 -12.52 7.32
C LEU A 199 11.39 -13.40 7.31
N LEU A 200 12.50 -12.95 7.90
CA LEU A 200 13.68 -13.79 8.10
C LEU A 200 13.38 -15.08 8.89
N LYS A 201 12.40 -15.05 9.80
CA LYS A 201 11.95 -16.23 10.54
C LYS A 201 11.06 -17.14 9.69
N MET A 202 10.48 -16.66 8.59
CA MET A 202 9.68 -17.49 7.68
C MET A 202 10.53 -18.44 6.84
N GLN A 203 11.82 -18.14 6.63
CA GLN A 203 12.76 -19.07 5.99
C GLN A 203 12.99 -20.30 6.89
N TYR A 204 13.02 -21.50 6.29
CA TYR A 204 13.31 -22.73 7.02
C TYR A 204 14.75 -22.69 7.57
N ASN A 205 14.90 -23.19 8.79
CA ASN A 205 16.21 -23.23 9.48
C ASN A 205 17.05 -24.47 9.18
N ASP A 206 16.71 -25.21 8.13
CA ASP A 206 17.40 -26.42 7.67
C ASP A 206 18.40 -26.16 6.54
N GLY A 207 18.61 -24.89 6.19
CA GLY A 207 19.51 -24.47 5.11
C GLY A 207 18.98 -24.74 3.71
N SER A 208 17.74 -25.22 3.53
CA SER A 208 17.17 -25.51 2.21
C SER A 208 16.85 -24.27 1.40
N GLY A 209 16.58 -23.13 2.05
CA GLY A 209 16.11 -21.90 1.40
C GLY A 209 14.60 -21.85 1.17
N ARG A 210 13.83 -22.86 1.60
CA ARG A 210 12.37 -22.84 1.57
C ARG A 210 11.81 -21.77 2.50
N VAL A 211 10.67 -21.17 2.15
CA VAL A 211 10.02 -20.13 2.95
C VAL A 211 8.57 -20.52 3.21
N SER A 212 8.14 -20.49 4.47
CA SER A 212 6.75 -20.75 4.86
C SER A 212 5.81 -19.75 4.19
N HIS A 213 4.68 -20.25 3.68
CA HIS A 213 3.70 -19.42 2.98
C HIS A 213 3.00 -18.44 3.92
N LYS A 214 2.67 -18.89 5.12
CA LYS A 214 2.06 -18.08 6.18
C LYS A 214 2.37 -18.62 7.56
N LEU A 215 2.11 -17.79 8.56
CA LEU A 215 2.08 -18.15 9.97
C LEU A 215 0.74 -17.70 10.55
N THR A 216 -0.13 -18.65 10.90
CA THR A 216 -1.50 -18.36 11.30
C THR A 216 -2.10 -19.52 12.10
N ARG A 217 -3.21 -19.26 12.79
CA ARG A 217 -4.09 -20.32 13.31
C ARG A 217 -4.82 -21.04 12.16
N LYS A 218 -5.51 -22.14 12.46
CA LYS A 218 -6.23 -22.93 11.45
C LYS A 218 -7.45 -22.21 10.88
N GLY A 219 -8.26 -21.60 11.71
CA GLY A 219 -9.44 -20.82 11.33
C GLY A 219 -9.31 -19.37 11.78
N PHE A 220 -10.16 -18.50 11.27
CA PHE A 220 -10.18 -17.12 11.73
C PHE A 220 -10.67 -17.03 13.18
N GLU A 221 -10.09 -16.11 13.94
CA GLU A 221 -10.58 -15.69 15.25
C GLU A 221 -11.86 -14.84 15.13
N GLY A 222 -12.60 -14.75 16.24
CA GLY A 222 -13.69 -13.79 16.38
C GLY A 222 -13.20 -12.36 16.54
N PHE A 223 -14.13 -11.44 16.81
CA PHE A 223 -13.80 -10.08 17.19
C PHE A 223 -13.29 -10.06 18.64
N VAL A 224 -12.00 -10.14 18.78
CA VAL A 224 -11.27 -10.15 20.05
C VAL A 224 -10.02 -9.28 19.92
N MET A 225 -9.48 -8.84 21.05
CA MET A 225 -8.19 -8.17 21.06
C MET A 225 -7.06 -9.19 20.77
N PRO A 226 -5.95 -8.79 20.13
CA PRO A 226 -4.91 -9.73 19.71
C PRO A 226 -4.24 -10.48 20.88
N GLN A 227 -4.16 -9.89 22.06
CA GLN A 227 -3.68 -10.57 23.25
C GLN A 227 -4.62 -11.63 23.81
N ASP A 228 -5.87 -11.68 23.35
CA ASP A 228 -6.90 -12.64 23.79
C ASP A 228 -7.06 -13.81 22.80
N ASP A 229 -6.47 -13.74 21.62
CA ASP A 229 -6.32 -14.89 20.72
C ASP A 229 -5.23 -15.83 21.25
N LYS A 230 -5.65 -16.98 21.80
CA LYS A 230 -4.78 -17.98 22.46
C LYS A 230 -4.56 -19.25 21.63
N GLU A 231 -5.12 -19.32 20.44
CA GLU A 231 -4.97 -20.50 19.60
C GLU A 231 -3.53 -20.66 19.09
N LYS A 232 -3.12 -21.92 18.93
CA LYS A 232 -1.83 -22.22 18.30
C LYS A 232 -1.75 -21.67 16.89
N ARG A 233 -0.61 -21.09 16.55
CA ARG A 233 -0.32 -20.53 15.24
C ARG A 233 0.88 -21.24 14.64
N TYR A 234 0.76 -21.66 13.38
CA TYR A 234 1.64 -22.60 12.74
C TYR A 234 2.38 -21.97 11.57
N PHE A 235 3.67 -22.26 11.44
CA PHE A 235 4.33 -22.17 10.14
C PHE A 235 3.69 -23.19 9.19
N THR A 236 3.26 -22.73 8.03
CA THR A 236 2.72 -23.62 7.01
C THR A 236 3.82 -24.11 6.07
N GLU A 237 3.49 -25.10 5.23
CA GLU A 237 4.39 -25.50 4.16
C GLU A 237 4.85 -24.31 3.30
N TRP A 238 6.00 -24.50 2.66
CA TRP A 238 6.54 -23.54 1.72
C TRP A 238 5.74 -23.47 0.42
N GLY A 239 5.71 -22.30 -0.19
CA GLY A 239 5.26 -22.08 -1.56
C GLY A 239 6.35 -21.41 -2.40
N SER A 240 6.36 -21.67 -3.71
CA SER A 240 7.38 -21.04 -4.58
C SER A 240 7.18 -19.55 -4.74
N ALA A 241 5.93 -19.04 -4.77
CA ALA A 241 5.62 -17.61 -4.75
C ALA A 241 6.15 -16.95 -3.46
N ALA A 242 5.75 -17.43 -2.28
CA ALA A 242 6.24 -16.90 -1.00
C ALA A 242 7.78 -16.94 -0.87
N THR A 243 8.41 -17.98 -1.43
CA THR A 243 9.88 -18.06 -1.44
C THR A 243 10.50 -17.00 -2.36
N ALA A 244 9.88 -16.72 -3.51
CA ALA A 244 10.36 -15.72 -4.45
C ALA A 244 10.14 -14.28 -3.92
N ASP A 245 8.98 -13.99 -3.33
CA ASP A 245 8.73 -12.73 -2.63
C ASP A 245 9.74 -12.47 -1.53
N PHE A 246 10.02 -13.49 -0.72
CA PHE A 246 11.06 -13.40 0.31
C PHE A 246 12.43 -13.02 -0.28
N VAL A 247 12.84 -13.65 -1.39
CA VAL A 247 14.11 -13.30 -2.06
C VAL A 247 14.13 -11.83 -2.43
N ALA A 248 13.08 -11.34 -3.06
CA ALA A 248 13.00 -9.96 -3.51
C ALA A 248 13.04 -8.97 -2.32
N ILE A 249 12.25 -9.21 -1.28
CA ILE A 249 12.22 -8.36 -0.08
C ILE A 249 13.60 -8.33 0.58
N MET A 250 14.24 -9.48 0.77
CA MET A 250 15.55 -9.55 1.42
C MET A 250 16.64 -8.88 0.59
N ALA A 251 16.57 -8.95 -0.74
CA ALA A 251 17.49 -8.25 -1.63
C ALA A 251 17.29 -6.72 -1.56
N MET A 252 16.04 -6.23 -1.52
CA MET A 252 15.74 -4.81 -1.29
C MET A 252 16.22 -4.36 0.09
N ALA A 253 15.92 -5.13 1.14
CA ALA A 253 16.36 -4.88 2.51
C ALA A 253 17.90 -4.75 2.59
N ALA A 254 18.63 -5.63 1.91
CA ALA A 254 20.09 -5.57 1.84
C ALA A 254 20.59 -4.23 1.27
N ARG A 255 19.91 -3.67 0.25
CA ARG A 255 20.31 -2.35 -0.31
C ARG A 255 19.98 -1.20 0.63
N TYR A 256 18.77 -1.16 1.15
CA TYR A 256 18.25 0.03 1.87
C TYR A 256 18.71 0.08 3.33
N PHE A 257 18.99 -1.05 3.98
CA PHE A 257 19.55 -1.06 5.33
C PHE A 257 21.08 -0.91 5.38
N LYS A 258 21.79 -1.21 4.28
CA LYS A 258 23.26 -1.17 4.24
C LYS A 258 23.88 0.13 4.77
N PRO A 259 23.35 1.34 4.47
CA PRO A 259 23.91 2.59 4.99
C PRO A 259 23.80 2.74 6.50
N TYR A 260 22.91 1.99 7.16
CA TYR A 260 22.59 2.09 8.59
C TYR A 260 23.08 0.89 9.38
N ASP A 261 23.03 -0.30 8.81
CA ASP A 261 23.45 -1.56 9.42
C ASP A 261 23.95 -2.54 8.36
N ALA A 262 25.25 -2.48 8.08
CA ALA A 262 25.89 -3.31 7.05
C ALA A 262 25.87 -4.81 7.40
N VAL A 263 25.91 -5.16 8.70
CA VAL A 263 25.87 -6.56 9.15
C VAL A 263 24.48 -7.14 8.91
N TYR A 264 23.46 -6.39 9.27
CA TYR A 264 22.06 -6.79 9.02
C TYR A 264 21.75 -6.87 7.52
N ALA A 265 22.22 -5.91 6.74
CA ALA A 265 22.09 -5.93 5.29
C ALA A 265 22.74 -7.18 4.67
N GLN A 266 23.92 -7.59 5.15
CA GLN A 266 24.57 -8.82 4.69
C GLN A 266 23.75 -10.05 5.07
N LYS A 267 23.20 -10.13 6.29
CA LYS A 267 22.31 -11.21 6.71
C LYS A 267 21.09 -11.34 5.78
N CYS A 268 20.47 -10.22 5.39
CA CYS A 268 19.36 -10.23 4.43
C CYS A 268 19.82 -10.76 3.05
N LEU A 269 20.97 -10.32 2.55
CA LEU A 269 21.51 -10.78 1.26
C LEU A 269 21.84 -12.27 1.27
N ASP A 270 22.41 -12.78 2.36
CA ASP A 270 22.73 -14.20 2.52
C ASP A 270 21.44 -15.04 2.48
N ALA A 271 20.40 -14.62 3.22
CA ALA A 271 19.11 -15.27 3.22
C ALA A 271 18.45 -15.27 1.83
N ALA A 272 18.47 -14.11 1.13
CA ALA A 272 18.00 -14.00 -0.25
C ALA A 272 18.75 -14.96 -1.18
N THR A 273 20.07 -15.02 -1.05
CA THR A 273 20.93 -15.86 -1.91
C THR A 273 20.61 -17.35 -1.74
N VAL A 274 20.43 -17.82 -0.51
CA VAL A 274 20.07 -19.22 -0.22
C VAL A 274 18.72 -19.58 -0.87
N SER A 275 17.69 -18.75 -0.68
CA SER A 275 16.35 -18.98 -1.25
C SER A 275 16.35 -18.83 -2.78
N TYR A 276 17.10 -17.89 -3.34
CA TYR A 276 17.20 -17.74 -4.80
C TYR A 276 17.85 -18.95 -5.46
N ASN A 277 18.96 -19.46 -4.89
CA ASN A 277 19.61 -20.67 -5.38
C ASN A 277 18.69 -21.89 -5.28
N PHE A 278 17.88 -22.00 -4.22
CA PHE A 278 16.86 -23.01 -4.10
C PHE A 278 15.84 -22.93 -5.25
N LEU A 279 15.32 -21.74 -5.56
CA LEU A 279 14.36 -21.54 -6.65
C LEU A 279 14.97 -21.82 -8.04
N LEU A 280 16.24 -21.50 -8.26
CA LEU A 280 16.94 -21.80 -9.50
C LEU A 280 17.16 -23.32 -9.70
N ALA A 281 17.30 -24.07 -8.62
CA ALA A 281 17.38 -25.54 -8.64
C ALA A 281 15.99 -26.22 -8.70
N ASN A 282 14.94 -25.54 -8.29
CA ASN A 282 13.55 -26.04 -8.22
C ASN A 282 12.65 -25.17 -9.09
N THR A 283 12.66 -25.41 -10.40
CA THR A 283 11.98 -24.57 -11.41
C THR A 283 10.48 -24.79 -11.51
N ALA A 284 9.96 -25.91 -11.01
CA ALA A 284 8.54 -26.19 -11.00
C ALA A 284 7.82 -25.31 -9.97
N THR A 285 6.65 -24.79 -10.35
CA THR A 285 5.76 -24.07 -9.42
C THR A 285 5.27 -25.02 -8.34
N LYS A 286 5.43 -24.65 -7.08
CA LYS A 286 4.80 -25.30 -5.93
C LYS A 286 3.79 -24.35 -5.32
N ASN A 287 2.54 -24.54 -5.63
CA ASN A 287 1.45 -23.84 -4.99
C ASN A 287 1.31 -24.27 -3.52
N PHE A 288 0.98 -23.32 -2.65
CA PHE A 288 0.56 -23.62 -1.30
C PHE A 288 -0.81 -24.32 -1.32
N VAL A 289 -1.02 -25.28 -0.46
CA VAL A 289 -2.30 -25.96 -0.28
C VAL A 289 -2.83 -25.64 1.11
N GLN A 290 -4.06 -25.12 1.19
CA GLN A 290 -4.70 -24.72 2.45
C GLN A 290 -4.80 -25.86 3.46
N GLY A 291 -5.12 -27.10 3.02
CA GLY A 291 -5.26 -28.24 3.93
C GLY A 291 -6.26 -27.96 5.05
N ASP A 292 -5.78 -28.04 6.30
CA ASP A 292 -6.56 -27.79 7.51
C ASP A 292 -6.86 -26.30 7.77
N PHE A 293 -6.32 -25.38 6.95
CA PHE A 293 -6.45 -23.93 7.19
C PHE A 293 -7.63 -23.35 6.41
N SER A 294 -8.38 -22.46 7.07
CA SER A 294 -9.44 -21.65 6.45
C SER A 294 -9.15 -20.14 6.52
N THR A 295 -7.99 -19.73 7.07
CA THR A 295 -7.49 -18.34 7.05
C THR A 295 -7.02 -17.95 5.66
N GLY A 296 -6.65 -16.69 5.43
CA GLY A 296 -6.23 -16.15 4.13
C GLY A 296 -5.34 -17.13 3.34
N GLY A 297 -5.68 -17.36 2.08
CA GLY A 297 -5.00 -18.34 1.23
C GLY A 297 -3.81 -17.75 0.48
N TYR A 298 -3.99 -16.55 -0.07
CA TYR A 298 -3.00 -15.88 -0.93
C TYR A 298 -2.33 -16.83 -1.94
N GLN A 299 -3.16 -17.73 -2.51
CA GLN A 299 -2.69 -18.75 -3.46
C GLN A 299 -2.53 -18.11 -4.84
N THR A 300 -1.32 -18.15 -5.37
CA THR A 300 -0.98 -17.62 -6.69
C THR A 300 0.01 -18.52 -7.40
N GLY A 301 0.21 -18.34 -8.70
CA GLY A 301 1.37 -18.83 -9.43
C GLY A 301 2.65 -18.19 -8.90
N ASP A 302 3.79 -18.48 -9.51
CA ASP A 302 5.08 -17.97 -9.04
C ASP A 302 5.90 -17.28 -10.16
N ALA A 303 5.31 -17.10 -11.33
CA ALA A 303 6.05 -16.60 -12.50
C ALA A 303 6.48 -15.14 -12.34
N ASP A 304 5.57 -14.33 -11.86
CA ASP A 304 5.73 -12.91 -11.53
C ASP A 304 6.60 -12.70 -10.30
N ASP A 305 6.42 -13.50 -9.25
CA ASP A 305 7.25 -13.47 -8.05
C ASP A 305 8.71 -13.80 -8.36
N ARG A 306 8.97 -14.84 -9.17
CA ARG A 306 10.32 -15.19 -9.63
C ARG A 306 10.93 -14.13 -10.54
N LEU A 307 10.11 -13.44 -11.33
CA LEU A 307 10.56 -12.31 -12.14
C LEU A 307 11.03 -11.19 -11.22
N TRP A 308 10.25 -10.84 -10.20
CA TRP A 308 10.64 -9.83 -9.22
C TRP A 308 11.88 -10.25 -8.43
N ALA A 309 11.95 -11.50 -7.95
CA ALA A 309 13.13 -12.05 -7.28
C ALA A 309 14.40 -11.91 -8.12
N SER A 310 14.34 -12.26 -9.41
CA SER A 310 15.50 -12.14 -10.31
C SER A 310 15.92 -10.67 -10.52
N ALA A 311 14.96 -9.75 -10.61
CA ALA A 311 15.18 -8.32 -10.74
C ALA A 311 15.91 -7.75 -9.52
N GLU A 312 15.42 -8.07 -8.31
CA GLU A 312 15.99 -7.55 -7.08
C GLU A 312 17.36 -8.17 -6.77
N MET A 313 17.56 -9.44 -7.08
CA MET A 313 18.88 -10.08 -6.97
C MET A 313 19.88 -9.45 -7.94
N TRP A 314 19.48 -9.18 -9.18
CA TRP A 314 20.34 -8.48 -10.13
C TRP A 314 20.64 -7.05 -9.67
N GLU A 315 19.64 -6.29 -9.29
CA GLU A 315 19.83 -4.91 -8.83
C GLU A 315 20.72 -4.84 -7.58
N THR A 316 20.66 -5.81 -6.70
CA THR A 316 21.47 -5.85 -5.48
C THR A 316 22.90 -6.28 -5.76
N THR A 317 23.09 -7.35 -6.55
CA THR A 317 24.40 -8.02 -6.69
C THR A 317 25.15 -7.69 -7.98
N GLY A 318 24.45 -7.25 -9.03
CA GLY A 318 25.02 -7.11 -10.37
C GLY A 318 25.23 -8.45 -11.08
N SER A 319 24.67 -9.54 -10.58
CA SER A 319 24.86 -10.89 -11.13
C SER A 319 24.35 -11.00 -12.56
N SER A 320 25.23 -11.33 -13.51
CA SER A 320 24.85 -11.59 -14.91
C SER A 320 23.86 -12.76 -15.04
N ARG A 321 23.97 -13.78 -14.18
CA ARG A 321 23.01 -14.90 -14.13
C ARG A 321 21.60 -14.40 -13.80
N SER A 322 21.48 -13.50 -12.82
CA SER A 322 20.18 -12.94 -12.44
C SER A 322 19.61 -12.03 -13.55
N LEU A 323 20.46 -11.28 -14.27
CA LEU A 323 20.04 -10.50 -15.43
C LEU A 323 19.50 -11.38 -16.56
N ILE A 324 20.20 -12.46 -16.90
CA ILE A 324 19.76 -13.40 -17.94
C ILE A 324 18.41 -14.04 -17.55
N ASP A 325 18.24 -14.46 -16.29
CA ASP A 325 16.96 -15.01 -15.80
C ASP A 325 15.84 -13.96 -15.89
N LEU A 326 16.11 -12.72 -15.43
CA LEU A 326 15.18 -11.59 -15.48
C LEU A 326 14.72 -11.29 -16.91
N GLU A 327 15.65 -11.06 -17.83
CA GLU A 327 15.32 -10.73 -19.22
C GLU A 327 14.54 -11.84 -19.91
N SER A 328 14.93 -13.11 -19.69
CA SER A 328 14.19 -14.28 -20.20
C SER A 328 12.74 -14.35 -19.68
N ARG A 329 12.49 -13.86 -18.45
CA ARG A 329 11.14 -13.78 -17.88
C ARG A 329 10.35 -12.61 -18.45
N ILE A 330 10.97 -11.42 -18.55
CA ILE A 330 10.33 -10.24 -19.15
C ILE A 330 9.88 -10.53 -20.60
N GLU A 331 10.70 -11.21 -21.39
CA GLU A 331 10.37 -11.56 -22.79
C GLU A 331 9.14 -12.46 -22.93
N LYS A 332 8.78 -13.22 -21.88
CA LYS A 332 7.59 -14.09 -21.85
C LYS A 332 6.31 -13.34 -21.44
N LEU A 333 6.43 -12.12 -20.92
CA LEU A 333 5.26 -11.36 -20.52
C LEU A 333 4.42 -10.93 -21.75
N ARG A 334 3.12 -11.12 -21.63
CA ARG A 334 2.15 -10.61 -22.63
C ARG A 334 1.89 -9.12 -22.47
N ASN A 335 1.88 -8.64 -21.24
CA ASN A 335 1.73 -7.23 -20.88
C ASN A 335 2.91 -6.83 -20.00
N LEU A 336 3.72 -5.86 -20.44
CA LEU A 336 4.93 -5.41 -19.75
C LEU A 336 4.68 -4.38 -18.64
N ALA A 337 3.49 -3.79 -18.57
CA ALA A 337 3.14 -2.84 -17.53
C ALA A 337 1.62 -2.83 -17.33
N GLN A 338 1.19 -3.38 -16.22
CA GLN A 338 -0.23 -3.53 -15.90
C GLN A 338 -0.73 -2.32 -15.10
N GLU A 339 -1.97 -1.90 -15.35
CA GLU A 339 -2.63 -0.80 -14.63
C GLU A 339 -3.25 -1.29 -13.32
N ASN A 340 -3.72 -2.54 -13.32
CA ASN A 340 -4.32 -3.21 -12.17
C ASN A 340 -3.43 -4.40 -11.77
N TRP A 341 -2.80 -4.31 -10.61
CA TRP A 341 -1.92 -5.34 -10.06
C TRP A 341 -1.98 -5.36 -8.54
N ASP A 342 -1.80 -6.52 -7.96
CA ASP A 342 -1.79 -6.77 -6.51
C ASP A 342 -1.04 -8.08 -6.23
N TRP A 343 -1.05 -8.58 -5.00
CA TRP A 343 -0.34 -9.77 -4.54
C TRP A 343 -0.42 -11.00 -5.47
N GLY A 344 -1.48 -11.16 -6.22
CA GLY A 344 -1.64 -12.27 -7.17
C GLY A 344 -1.11 -11.97 -8.58
N ASN A 345 -0.55 -10.79 -8.81
CA ASN A 345 0.01 -10.36 -10.08
C ASN A 345 0.95 -9.17 -9.87
N ILE A 346 2.22 -9.45 -9.66
CA ILE A 346 3.26 -8.47 -9.31
C ILE A 346 4.33 -8.30 -10.38
N ASP A 347 4.09 -8.70 -11.64
CA ASP A 347 5.03 -8.51 -12.77
C ASP A 347 5.64 -7.12 -12.82
N ASN A 348 4.83 -6.10 -12.52
CA ASN A 348 5.25 -4.70 -12.53
C ASN A 348 6.49 -4.44 -11.65
N LEU A 349 6.61 -5.11 -10.52
CA LEU A 349 7.72 -4.87 -9.58
C LEU A 349 9.08 -5.19 -10.23
N GLY A 350 9.20 -6.37 -10.84
CA GLY A 350 10.44 -6.73 -11.55
C GLY A 350 10.70 -5.86 -12.79
N VAL A 351 9.64 -5.53 -13.53
CA VAL A 351 9.72 -4.65 -14.71
C VAL A 351 10.13 -3.23 -14.33
N PHE A 352 9.62 -2.69 -13.25
CA PHE A 352 9.98 -1.35 -12.75
C PHE A 352 11.43 -1.31 -12.26
N THR A 353 11.88 -2.31 -11.50
CA THR A 353 13.29 -2.42 -11.10
C THR A 353 14.21 -2.49 -12.31
N TYR A 354 13.88 -3.31 -13.33
CA TYR A 354 14.64 -3.38 -14.57
C TYR A 354 14.70 -2.03 -15.30
N ALA A 355 13.58 -1.31 -15.40
CA ALA A 355 13.51 -0.03 -16.10
C ALA A 355 14.29 1.09 -15.38
N LEU A 356 14.20 1.15 -14.06
CA LEU A 356 14.81 2.21 -13.24
C LEU A 356 16.29 1.96 -12.94
N SER A 357 16.76 0.72 -13.00
CA SER A 357 18.13 0.34 -12.72
C SER A 357 19.12 1.11 -13.59
N LYS A 358 20.19 1.59 -12.96
CA LYS A 358 21.34 2.23 -13.63
C LYS A 358 22.46 1.26 -13.96
N ARG A 359 22.26 -0.04 -13.68
CA ARG A 359 23.26 -1.08 -14.00
C ARG A 359 23.41 -1.26 -15.49
N GLU A 360 24.63 -1.54 -15.90
CA GLU A 360 24.98 -1.87 -17.28
C GLU A 360 24.63 -3.33 -17.62
N GLY A 361 24.71 -3.68 -18.91
CA GLY A 361 24.53 -5.04 -19.41
C GLY A 361 23.11 -5.38 -19.86
N LYS A 362 22.12 -4.48 -19.68
CA LYS A 362 20.74 -4.69 -20.15
C LYS A 362 20.67 -4.78 -21.67
N ASN A 363 19.77 -5.63 -22.18
CA ASN A 363 19.41 -5.66 -23.59
C ASN A 363 18.75 -4.34 -24.01
N PRO A 364 19.37 -3.54 -24.95
CA PRO A 364 18.86 -2.21 -25.29
C PRO A 364 17.46 -2.23 -25.93
N GLN A 365 17.14 -3.25 -26.74
CA GLN A 365 15.84 -3.39 -27.39
C GLN A 365 14.77 -3.68 -26.36
N LEU A 366 15.05 -4.60 -25.41
CA LEU A 366 14.12 -4.93 -24.32
C LEU A 366 13.91 -3.73 -23.39
N GLN A 367 14.97 -3.00 -23.05
CA GLN A 367 14.89 -1.79 -22.24
C GLN A 367 13.99 -0.72 -22.88
N ALA A 368 14.15 -0.48 -24.19
CA ALA A 368 13.31 0.47 -24.92
C ALA A 368 11.83 0.03 -24.93
N LYS A 369 11.56 -1.26 -25.15
CA LYS A 369 10.21 -1.84 -25.15
C LYS A 369 9.55 -1.73 -23.77
N VAL A 370 10.27 -2.05 -22.70
CA VAL A 370 9.81 -1.94 -21.31
C VAL A 370 9.49 -0.47 -20.96
N LYS A 371 10.40 0.46 -21.27
CA LYS A 371 10.15 1.89 -21.04
C LYS A 371 8.89 2.37 -21.75
N GLN A 372 8.71 2.01 -23.01
CA GLN A 372 7.53 2.41 -23.78
C GLN A 372 6.23 1.84 -23.17
N ALA A 373 6.23 0.59 -22.74
CA ALA A 373 5.06 -0.03 -22.10
C ALA A 373 4.67 0.67 -20.78
N ILE A 374 5.65 1.02 -19.94
CA ILE A 374 5.42 1.77 -18.69
C ILE A 374 4.79 3.13 -18.98
N LEU A 375 5.34 3.88 -19.96
CA LEU A 375 4.80 5.19 -20.32
C LEU A 375 3.38 5.08 -20.90
N THR A 376 3.11 4.05 -21.72
CA THR A 376 1.77 3.80 -22.27
C THR A 376 0.76 3.49 -21.17
N SER A 377 1.10 2.60 -20.22
CA SER A 377 0.24 2.27 -19.06
C SER A 377 -0.04 3.51 -18.21
N ALA A 378 0.98 4.32 -17.91
CA ALA A 378 0.80 5.54 -17.12
C ALA A 378 -0.06 6.59 -17.83
N ASN A 379 0.09 6.77 -19.16
CA ASN A 379 -0.77 7.67 -19.94
C ASN A 379 -2.23 7.21 -19.92
N LEU A 380 -2.47 5.91 -20.03
CA LEU A 380 -3.82 5.35 -19.94
C LEU A 380 -4.45 5.58 -18.55
N LEU A 381 -3.67 5.47 -17.47
CA LEU A 381 -4.14 5.83 -16.12
C LEU A 381 -4.53 7.31 -16.02
N VAL A 382 -3.73 8.21 -16.61
CA VAL A 382 -4.06 9.64 -16.69
C VAL A 382 -5.36 9.87 -17.45
N GLU A 383 -5.51 9.26 -18.63
CA GLU A 383 -6.71 9.37 -19.47
C GLU A 383 -7.96 8.89 -18.71
N LYS A 384 -7.88 7.73 -18.05
CA LYS A 384 -8.97 7.17 -17.23
C LYS A 384 -9.35 8.10 -16.08
N ALA A 385 -8.37 8.62 -15.34
CA ALA A 385 -8.61 9.54 -14.24
C ALA A 385 -9.23 10.87 -14.70
N GLN A 386 -8.83 11.37 -15.88
CA GLN A 386 -9.39 12.60 -16.46
C GLN A 386 -10.82 12.40 -16.99
N ALA A 387 -11.16 11.21 -17.43
CA ALA A 387 -12.50 10.87 -17.91
C ALA A 387 -13.48 10.59 -16.75
N ASP A 388 -13.00 10.23 -15.59
CA ASP A 388 -13.80 9.96 -14.40
C ASP A 388 -13.99 11.24 -13.56
N VAL A 389 -15.23 11.63 -13.27
CA VAL A 389 -15.53 12.86 -12.52
C VAL A 389 -14.98 12.83 -11.10
N TYR A 390 -14.81 11.65 -10.55
CA TYR A 390 -14.20 11.41 -9.24
C TYR A 390 -12.69 11.15 -9.30
N ALA A 391 -12.10 11.33 -10.49
CA ALA A 391 -10.67 11.20 -10.77
C ALA A 391 -10.08 9.83 -10.39
N ARG A 392 -10.82 8.75 -10.63
CA ARG A 392 -10.45 7.38 -10.27
C ARG A 392 -9.75 6.69 -11.44
N PRO A 393 -8.44 6.36 -11.37
CA PRO A 393 -7.72 5.80 -12.52
C PRO A 393 -8.15 4.37 -12.90
N LEU A 394 -8.85 3.64 -12.00
CA LEU A 394 -9.45 2.34 -12.32
C LEU A 394 -10.74 2.46 -13.16
N ALA A 395 -11.26 3.69 -13.34
CA ALA A 395 -12.55 3.93 -14.00
C ALA A 395 -13.66 3.03 -13.39
N GLY A 396 -14.46 2.34 -14.21
CA GLY A 396 -15.56 1.48 -13.77
C GLY A 396 -15.18 0.11 -13.16
N LEU A 397 -13.91 -0.15 -12.85
CA LEU A 397 -13.50 -1.40 -12.23
C LEU A 397 -13.59 -1.30 -10.71
N TYR A 398 -14.43 -2.14 -10.11
CA TYR A 398 -14.63 -2.25 -8.67
C TYR A 398 -14.50 -3.72 -8.26
N PHE A 399 -13.82 -3.97 -7.15
CA PHE A 399 -13.58 -5.31 -6.59
C PHE A 399 -13.07 -5.18 -5.15
N TRP A 400 -13.03 -6.27 -4.43
CA TRP A 400 -12.52 -6.30 -3.06
C TRP A 400 -11.08 -5.76 -2.98
N GLY A 401 -10.87 -4.67 -2.24
CA GLY A 401 -9.58 -4.00 -2.11
C GLY A 401 -9.26 -2.98 -3.21
N CYS A 402 -10.22 -2.59 -4.03
CA CYS A 402 -10.00 -1.68 -5.16
C CYS A 402 -9.43 -0.30 -4.74
N ASN A 403 -9.72 0.19 -3.53
CA ASN A 403 -9.12 1.42 -3.01
C ASN A 403 -7.60 1.29 -2.83
N GLY A 404 -7.12 0.12 -2.38
CA GLY A 404 -5.68 -0.18 -2.31
C GLY A 404 -5.03 -0.15 -3.68
N THR A 405 -5.69 -0.70 -4.69
CA THR A 405 -5.20 -0.66 -6.08
C THR A 405 -5.17 0.77 -6.62
N VAL A 406 -6.20 1.59 -6.35
CA VAL A 406 -6.18 3.03 -6.69
C VAL A 406 -4.95 3.72 -6.08
N GLY A 407 -4.67 3.49 -4.80
CA GLY A 407 -3.46 4.01 -4.14
C GLY A 407 -2.17 3.53 -4.82
N ARG A 408 -2.09 2.26 -5.16
CA ARG A 408 -0.91 1.62 -5.76
C ARG A 408 -0.63 2.07 -7.20
N GLN A 409 -1.64 2.55 -7.94
CA GLN A 409 -1.43 3.15 -9.26
C GLN A 409 -0.54 4.40 -9.23
N ALA A 410 -0.37 5.03 -8.06
CA ALA A 410 0.62 6.07 -7.86
C ALA A 410 2.06 5.58 -8.13
N VAL A 411 2.36 4.29 -7.92
CA VAL A 411 3.67 3.69 -8.24
C VAL A 411 3.89 3.72 -9.76
N ASN A 412 2.93 3.26 -10.56
CA ASN A 412 3.01 3.28 -12.03
C ASN A 412 3.29 4.70 -12.56
N LEU A 413 2.53 5.68 -12.05
CA LEU A 413 2.65 7.08 -12.43
C LEU A 413 4.02 7.66 -12.06
N GLN A 414 4.52 7.35 -10.86
CA GLN A 414 5.82 7.86 -10.40
C GLN A 414 6.98 7.20 -11.14
N VAL A 415 6.93 5.90 -11.41
CA VAL A 415 7.95 5.22 -12.23
C VAL A 415 8.01 5.84 -13.62
N ALA A 416 6.86 6.08 -14.24
CA ALA A 416 6.80 6.77 -15.53
C ALA A 416 7.36 8.19 -15.43
N ASN A 417 7.07 8.92 -14.34
CA ASN A 417 7.56 10.27 -14.11
C ASN A 417 9.09 10.32 -13.94
N ILE A 418 9.68 9.32 -13.31
CA ILE A 418 11.16 9.19 -13.21
C ILE A 418 11.78 8.92 -14.59
N LEU A 419 11.16 8.07 -15.40
CA LEU A 419 11.64 7.71 -16.73
C LEU A 419 11.46 8.83 -17.78
N SER A 420 10.38 9.62 -17.64
CA SER A 420 10.01 10.71 -18.53
C SER A 420 9.11 11.71 -17.79
N PRO A 421 9.68 12.77 -17.18
CA PRO A 421 8.96 13.72 -16.36
C PRO A 421 7.74 14.32 -17.07
N ASN A 422 6.57 14.23 -16.44
CA ASN A 422 5.31 14.76 -16.94
C ASN A 422 4.41 15.21 -15.78
N LYS A 423 4.07 16.49 -15.76
CA LYS A 423 3.21 17.11 -14.73
C LYS A 423 1.88 16.36 -14.54
N LYS A 424 1.30 15.80 -15.59
CA LYS A 424 0.04 15.05 -15.50
C LYS A 424 0.16 13.81 -14.59
N TYR A 425 1.31 13.17 -14.53
CA TYR A 425 1.51 12.03 -13.61
C TYR A 425 1.41 12.46 -12.15
N THR A 426 2.09 13.56 -11.78
CA THR A 426 2.00 14.11 -10.42
C THR A 426 0.59 14.60 -10.10
N GLU A 427 -0.07 15.27 -11.04
CA GLU A 427 -1.45 15.74 -10.88
C GLU A 427 -2.40 14.55 -10.65
N THR A 428 -2.24 13.46 -11.39
CA THR A 428 -3.06 12.24 -11.20
C THR A 428 -2.78 11.56 -9.85
N ILE A 429 -1.54 11.58 -9.34
CA ILE A 429 -1.26 11.10 -7.98
C ILE A 429 -2.02 11.93 -6.93
N LEU A 430 -2.10 13.25 -7.09
CA LEU A 430 -2.88 14.11 -6.21
C LEU A 430 -4.40 13.87 -6.34
N ASP A 431 -4.88 13.57 -7.54
CA ASP A 431 -6.26 13.16 -7.78
C ASP A 431 -6.59 11.81 -7.10
N ILE A 432 -5.67 10.84 -7.09
CA ILE A 432 -5.78 9.59 -6.32
C ILE A 432 -5.98 9.90 -4.82
N ILE A 433 -5.15 10.77 -4.24
CA ILE A 433 -5.31 11.19 -2.85
C ILE A 433 -6.67 11.85 -2.65
N ALA A 434 -7.08 12.77 -3.52
CA ALA A 434 -8.37 13.44 -3.43
C ALA A 434 -9.54 12.45 -3.49
N HIS A 435 -9.47 11.42 -4.35
CA HIS A 435 -10.46 10.35 -4.43
C HIS A 435 -10.56 9.57 -3.11
N LEU A 436 -9.45 9.13 -2.55
CA LEU A 436 -9.42 8.34 -1.31
C LEU A 436 -9.89 9.14 -0.08
N PHE A 437 -9.80 10.47 -0.12
CA PHE A 437 -10.16 11.34 0.99
C PHE A 437 -11.44 12.15 0.80
N GLY A 438 -12.26 11.86 -0.22
CA GLY A 438 -13.61 12.42 -0.31
C GLY A 438 -14.08 12.88 -1.68
N ARG A 439 -13.22 13.01 -2.69
CA ARG A 439 -13.65 13.23 -4.08
C ARG A 439 -14.12 11.91 -4.70
N ASN A 440 -15.17 11.34 -4.14
CA ASN A 440 -15.78 10.09 -4.55
C ASN A 440 -17.31 10.19 -4.46
N TYR A 441 -18.02 9.18 -4.90
CA TYR A 441 -19.49 9.14 -4.88
C TYR A 441 -20.10 9.46 -3.51
N TYR A 442 -19.46 8.99 -2.42
CA TYR A 442 -19.99 9.15 -1.06
C TYR A 442 -19.66 10.52 -0.44
N GLY A 443 -18.75 11.32 -1.02
CA GLY A 443 -18.25 12.56 -0.41
C GLY A 443 -17.55 12.32 0.93
N ARG A 444 -17.05 11.11 1.20
CA ARG A 444 -16.46 10.66 2.47
C ARG A 444 -15.03 10.17 2.27
N SER A 445 -14.23 10.27 3.32
CA SER A 445 -12.93 9.59 3.39
C SER A 445 -13.12 8.07 3.46
N TYR A 446 -12.20 7.32 2.84
CA TYR A 446 -12.04 5.87 3.01
C TYR A 446 -10.97 5.50 4.05
N VAL A 447 -10.44 6.49 4.80
CA VAL A 447 -9.36 6.27 5.78
C VAL A 447 -9.87 6.58 7.18
N THR A 448 -9.76 5.62 8.11
CA THR A 448 -10.24 5.77 9.50
C THR A 448 -9.56 6.96 10.19
N GLY A 449 -10.34 7.73 10.92
CA GLY A 449 -9.86 8.89 11.68
C GLY A 449 -9.41 10.09 10.85
N LEU A 450 -9.25 9.98 9.52
CA LEU A 450 -8.76 11.03 8.64
C LEU A 450 -9.83 11.53 7.66
N GLY A 451 -9.76 12.81 7.30
CA GLY A 451 -10.68 13.43 6.35
C GLY A 451 -12.07 13.70 6.94
N VAL A 452 -13.08 13.75 6.08
CA VAL A 452 -14.48 14.04 6.42
C VAL A 452 -15.28 12.76 6.45
N ASN A 453 -16.11 12.61 7.49
CA ASN A 453 -16.95 11.42 7.69
C ASN A 453 -16.19 10.11 7.41
N PRO A 454 -15.06 9.87 8.13
CA PRO A 454 -14.26 8.67 7.91
C PRO A 454 -15.04 7.40 8.25
N PRO A 455 -14.56 6.20 7.81
CA PRO A 455 -15.14 4.94 8.23
C PRO A 455 -15.15 4.82 9.76
N MET A 456 -16.28 4.38 10.31
CA MET A 456 -16.47 4.19 11.76
C MET A 456 -16.52 2.72 12.16
N TYR A 457 -16.84 1.84 11.22
CA TYR A 457 -17.02 0.41 11.48
C TYR A 457 -16.22 -0.47 10.51
N PRO A 458 -14.87 -0.28 10.42
CA PRO A 458 -14.06 -1.13 9.57
C PRO A 458 -14.12 -2.59 10.05
N HIS A 459 -13.96 -3.53 9.14
CA HIS A 459 -13.76 -4.93 9.51
C HIS A 459 -12.34 -5.10 10.06
N ASP A 460 -12.17 -4.78 11.32
CA ASP A 460 -10.95 -4.89 12.12
C ASP A 460 -11.32 -5.42 13.50
N ARG A 461 -10.72 -6.52 13.91
CA ARG A 461 -11.05 -7.20 15.16
C ARG A 461 -10.78 -6.33 16.38
N ARG A 462 -9.72 -5.53 16.35
CA ARG A 462 -9.36 -4.62 17.46
C ARG A 462 -10.40 -3.54 17.64
N SER A 463 -10.74 -2.83 16.56
CA SER A 463 -11.78 -1.78 16.57
C SER A 463 -13.17 -2.30 16.98
N ALA A 464 -13.35 -3.63 16.94
CA ALA A 464 -14.59 -4.28 17.36
C ALA A 464 -14.59 -4.72 18.83
N ALA A 465 -13.42 -4.75 19.48
CA ALA A 465 -13.24 -5.41 20.77
C ALA A 465 -12.61 -4.53 21.85
N ASP A 466 -12.24 -3.28 21.53
CA ASP A 466 -11.56 -2.37 22.45
C ASP A 466 -12.48 -1.44 23.24
N ASP A 467 -13.81 -1.59 23.09
CA ASP A 467 -14.85 -0.76 23.73
C ASP A 467 -14.73 0.76 23.41
N ILE A 468 -14.00 1.14 22.35
CA ILE A 468 -13.85 2.51 21.87
C ILE A 468 -14.75 2.70 20.63
N GLU A 469 -15.64 3.69 20.64
CA GLU A 469 -16.56 3.93 19.51
C GLU A 469 -15.84 4.26 18.21
N ALA A 470 -14.77 5.09 18.27
CA ALA A 470 -13.99 5.46 17.09
C ALA A 470 -12.97 4.37 16.78
N PRO A 471 -12.85 3.92 15.52
CA PRO A 471 -11.89 2.87 15.18
C PRO A 471 -10.44 3.34 15.25
N TRP A 472 -9.51 2.40 15.27
CA TRP A 472 -8.07 2.67 15.18
C TRP A 472 -7.76 3.54 13.98
N PRO A 473 -6.93 4.60 14.13
CA PRO A 473 -6.75 5.62 13.10
C PRO A 473 -5.79 5.22 11.99
N GLY A 474 -6.02 5.79 10.80
CA GLY A 474 -5.05 5.77 9.69
C GLY A 474 -5.23 4.63 8.69
N TYR A 475 -6.22 3.76 8.83
CA TYR A 475 -6.41 2.57 8.00
C TYR A 475 -7.30 2.84 6.78
N LEU A 476 -6.84 2.42 5.61
CA LEU A 476 -7.61 2.44 4.38
C LEU A 476 -8.54 1.22 4.30
N VAL A 477 -9.84 1.45 4.10
CA VAL A 477 -10.80 0.37 3.84
C VAL A 477 -10.84 -0.01 2.36
N GLY A 478 -11.15 -1.28 2.09
CA GLY A 478 -11.05 -1.90 0.76
C GLY A 478 -11.88 -1.28 -0.35
N GLY A 479 -13.08 -0.78 -0.03
CA GLY A 479 -14.00 -0.19 -1.01
C GLY A 479 -15.02 -1.18 -1.58
N GLY A 480 -16.01 -0.66 -2.29
CA GLY A 480 -17.13 -1.43 -2.84
C GLY A 480 -16.76 -2.28 -4.06
N HIS A 481 -17.67 -3.19 -4.44
CA HIS A 481 -17.60 -4.00 -5.66
C HIS A 481 -18.31 -3.35 -6.84
N THR A 482 -19.01 -2.25 -6.59
CA THR A 482 -19.57 -1.30 -7.54
C THR A 482 -19.32 0.13 -7.06
N ALA A 483 -19.61 1.10 -7.88
CA ALA A 483 -19.44 2.51 -7.53
C ALA A 483 -20.25 2.95 -6.31
N THR A 484 -21.33 2.25 -5.98
CA THR A 484 -22.37 2.69 -5.02
C THR A 484 -22.67 1.68 -3.91
N ASP A 485 -21.96 0.56 -3.81
CA ASP A 485 -22.27 -0.51 -2.84
C ASP A 485 -21.32 -0.60 -1.64
N TRP A 486 -20.38 0.32 -1.49
CA TRP A 486 -19.58 0.37 -0.28
C TRP A 486 -20.45 0.71 0.93
N VAL A 487 -20.26 -0.03 2.00
CA VAL A 487 -20.99 0.13 3.26
C VAL A 487 -19.99 0.19 4.42
N ASP A 488 -20.23 1.13 5.34
CA ASP A 488 -19.47 1.26 6.57
C ASP A 488 -20.05 0.31 7.64
N LYS A 489 -19.73 -1.00 7.51
CA LYS A 489 -20.23 -2.05 8.39
C LYS A 489 -19.12 -3.03 8.74
N GLN A 490 -18.92 -3.25 10.04
CA GLN A 490 -17.89 -4.14 10.59
C GLN A 490 -18.00 -5.60 10.10
N ALA A 491 -19.21 -6.11 9.92
CA ALA A 491 -19.44 -7.48 9.46
C ALA A 491 -19.13 -7.67 7.95
N ASP A 492 -18.99 -6.59 7.17
CA ASP A 492 -18.78 -6.65 5.72
C ASP A 492 -17.29 -6.59 5.39
N TYR A 493 -16.60 -7.72 5.54
CA TYR A 493 -15.17 -7.83 5.21
C TYR A 493 -14.87 -7.53 3.75
N SER A 494 -15.75 -7.91 2.83
CA SER A 494 -15.48 -7.79 1.40
C SER A 494 -15.49 -6.33 0.88
N ARG A 495 -16.05 -5.38 1.64
CA ARG A 495 -16.15 -3.97 1.27
C ARG A 495 -15.46 -3.03 2.26
N ASN A 496 -15.37 -3.44 3.54
CA ASN A 496 -14.94 -2.53 4.61
C ASN A 496 -13.77 -3.05 5.46
N GLU A 497 -13.07 -4.08 4.96
CA GLU A 497 -11.84 -4.58 5.60
C GLU A 497 -10.67 -3.61 5.38
N ILE A 498 -9.67 -3.71 6.25
CA ILE A 498 -8.37 -3.05 6.16
C ILE A 498 -7.30 -4.10 5.84
N ALA A 499 -6.25 -3.75 5.09
CA ALA A 499 -5.15 -4.68 4.81
C ALA A 499 -3.83 -3.95 4.52
N ILE A 500 -2.70 -4.62 4.84
CA ILE A 500 -1.36 -4.03 4.72
C ILE A 500 -1.01 -3.64 3.28
N ASN A 501 -1.38 -4.44 2.28
CA ASN A 501 -1.11 -4.16 0.86
C ASN A 501 -1.89 -2.93 0.34
N TRP A 502 -3.11 -2.72 0.82
CA TRP A 502 -3.90 -1.53 0.49
C TRP A 502 -3.32 -0.30 1.17
N GLN A 503 -2.93 -0.45 2.43
CA GLN A 503 -2.30 0.59 3.23
C GLN A 503 -1.00 1.08 2.60
N ALA A 504 -0.17 0.17 2.09
CA ALA A 504 1.08 0.53 1.41
C ALA A 504 0.83 1.42 0.18
N GLY A 505 -0.22 1.14 -0.61
CA GLY A 505 -0.63 1.99 -1.72
C GLY A 505 -1.02 3.41 -1.28
N LEU A 506 -1.79 3.55 -0.20
CA LEU A 506 -2.14 4.85 0.39
C LEU A 506 -0.90 5.61 0.86
N VAL A 507 -0.02 4.94 1.62
CA VAL A 507 1.22 5.54 2.14
C VAL A 507 2.12 6.01 1.00
N TYR A 508 2.25 5.23 -0.06
CA TYR A 508 3.01 5.61 -1.24
C TYR A 508 2.45 6.86 -1.93
N ALA A 509 1.13 6.90 -2.17
CA ALA A 509 0.48 8.06 -2.77
C ALA A 509 0.68 9.33 -1.93
N LEU A 510 0.50 9.24 -0.59
CA LEU A 510 0.72 10.34 0.33
C LEU A 510 2.19 10.80 0.36
N ALA A 511 3.16 9.88 0.28
CA ALA A 511 4.59 10.22 0.19
C ALA A 511 4.90 11.04 -1.07
N GLY A 512 4.22 10.74 -2.19
CA GLY A 512 4.31 11.55 -3.41
C GLY A 512 3.80 12.98 -3.23
N GLY A 513 2.84 13.18 -2.33
CA GLY A 513 2.25 14.50 -2.00
C GLY A 513 3.08 15.35 -1.02
N LEU A 514 4.07 14.77 -0.31
CA LEU A 514 4.97 15.51 0.62
C LEU A 514 5.92 16.49 -0.17
#